data_86bc75e31ff3db88224b69dfe2a73918
#
_entry.id   86bc75e31ff3db88224b69dfe2a73918
#
_cell.length_a   1.000
_cell.length_b   1.000
_cell.length_c   1.000
_cell.angle_alpha   90.00
_cell.angle_beta   90.00
_cell.angle_gamma   90.00
#
_symmetry.space_group_name_H-M   'P 1'
#
loop_
_entity.id
_entity.type
_entity.pdbx_description
1 polymer ?
#
loop_
_entity_poly.entity_id
_entity_poly.type
_entity_poly.pdbx_seq_one_letter_code
_entity_poly.pdbx_strand_id
1 'polypeptide(L)'
;MKNILWFFLFSMLMSPESFGTLASSESDIQTLLSAGRSSFIAGKIREVLRSRLDSGPLTSDKIRKLIQSPQVAALCCLHQFFNTAEGGKPFTQEELKDQIFRKWLSSHPEVFNMLAQSGPAGKSTLSVFYQIWNTNDQNFNPAELSMALGAGLVANIFSPEECIAKFNFYRDSHHHARCYPQAETLQPWEWAIVFRGKEGLEDLAWAQQFIAGKKIRPEKAGSRFPGFIPYRKKNDKGISVHAGSAFYDHKPITLKLYTEYGGVCGAVSKGAAGFLRSKGVPAYPIGQPGHCAFVWK
;
A
#
# COMPACT_ATOMS: atom_id res chain seq x y z
N MET A 1 13.54 -18.92 -9.32
CA MET A 1 14.54 -17.86 -9.51
C MET A 1 14.38 -17.06 -10.82
N LYS A 2 13.89 -17.61 -11.94
CA LYS A 2 13.68 -16.83 -13.20
C LYS A 2 12.60 -15.75 -13.12
N ASN A 3 11.59 -15.91 -12.27
CA ASN A 3 10.48 -14.93 -12.15
C ASN A 3 10.82 -13.68 -11.32
N ILE A 4 11.82 -13.75 -10.43
CA ILE A 4 12.24 -12.62 -9.59
C ILE A 4 13.08 -11.61 -10.38
N LEU A 5 13.86 -12.07 -11.34
CA LEU A 5 14.70 -11.20 -12.19
C LEU A 5 13.85 -10.31 -13.12
N TRP A 6 12.71 -10.82 -13.59
CA TRP A 6 11.73 -10.05 -14.38
C TRP A 6 11.06 -8.94 -13.58
N PHE A 7 10.82 -9.16 -12.30
CA PHE A 7 10.19 -8.18 -11.41
C PHE A 7 11.10 -6.96 -11.15
N PHE A 8 12.41 -7.19 -10.95
CA PHE A 8 13.39 -6.12 -10.72
C PHE A 8 13.70 -5.30 -11.99
N LEU A 9 13.74 -5.91 -13.17
CA LEU A 9 13.95 -5.17 -14.43
C LEU A 9 12.77 -4.27 -14.80
N PHE A 10 11.55 -4.67 -14.45
CA PHE A 10 10.33 -3.94 -14.80
C PHE A 10 10.11 -2.71 -13.88
N SER A 11 10.48 -2.79 -12.61
CA SER A 11 10.34 -1.66 -11.67
C SER A 11 11.33 -0.52 -11.88
N MET A 12 12.46 -0.76 -12.56
CA MET A 12 13.48 0.26 -12.82
C MET A 12 13.23 1.10 -14.09
N LEU A 13 12.31 0.70 -14.97
CA LEU A 13 12.15 1.31 -16.30
C LEU A 13 10.95 2.25 -16.43
N MET A 14 10.13 2.42 -15.39
CA MET A 14 8.90 3.20 -15.49
C MET A 14 9.01 4.52 -14.72
N SER A 15 9.27 5.62 -15.44
CA SER A 15 9.05 6.96 -14.91
C SER A 15 7.55 7.31 -14.94
N PRO A 16 7.03 8.07 -13.97
CA PRO A 16 5.61 8.48 -13.91
C PRO A 16 5.14 9.30 -15.12
N GLU A 17 6.07 9.87 -15.89
CA GLU A 17 5.76 10.81 -16.98
C GLU A 17 5.28 10.16 -18.29
N SER A 18 5.38 8.83 -18.42
CA SER A 18 5.05 8.11 -19.66
C SER A 18 3.57 7.72 -19.84
N PHE A 19 2.68 8.12 -18.93
CA PHE A 19 1.29 7.66 -18.89
C PHE A 19 0.28 8.49 -19.70
N GLY A 20 0.70 9.51 -20.43
CA GLY A 20 -0.18 10.52 -21.05
C GLY A 20 -0.98 10.12 -22.31
N THR A 21 -0.89 8.87 -22.85
CA THR A 21 -1.52 8.53 -24.13
C THR A 21 -2.18 7.14 -24.16
N LEU A 22 -3.11 6.89 -23.24
CA LEU A 22 -3.88 5.63 -23.17
C LEU A 22 -5.25 5.67 -23.86
N ALA A 23 -5.55 6.67 -24.67
CA ALA A 23 -6.87 6.86 -25.28
C ALA A 23 -7.36 5.72 -26.21
N SER A 24 -6.46 4.87 -26.73
CA SER A 24 -6.85 3.70 -27.56
C SER A 24 -7.13 2.43 -26.75
N SER A 25 -6.89 2.45 -25.43
CA SER A 25 -7.07 1.28 -24.55
C SER A 25 -8.37 1.31 -23.72
N GLU A 26 -9.07 2.44 -23.67
CA GLU A 26 -10.30 2.58 -22.87
C GLU A 26 -11.41 1.63 -23.37
N SER A 27 -11.62 1.56 -24.69
CA SER A 27 -12.57 0.62 -25.30
C SER A 27 -12.21 -0.84 -25.03
N ASP A 28 -10.91 -1.18 -25.08
CA ASP A 28 -10.43 -2.53 -24.81
C ASP A 28 -10.60 -2.92 -23.35
N ILE A 29 -10.30 -2.00 -22.43
CA ILE A 29 -10.49 -2.21 -20.98
C ILE A 29 -11.99 -2.34 -20.64
N GLN A 30 -12.85 -1.49 -21.19
CA GLN A 30 -14.29 -1.59 -21.00
C GLN A 30 -14.84 -2.94 -21.48
N THR A 31 -14.42 -3.38 -22.67
CA THR A 31 -14.81 -4.68 -23.23
C THR A 31 -14.32 -5.82 -22.35
N LEU A 32 -13.10 -5.75 -21.84
CA LEU A 32 -12.52 -6.76 -20.95
C LEU A 32 -13.25 -6.81 -19.60
N LEU A 33 -13.54 -5.68 -18.97
CA LEU A 33 -14.25 -5.61 -17.69
C LEU A 33 -15.71 -6.07 -17.81
N SER A 34 -16.37 -5.80 -18.95
CA SER A 34 -17.75 -6.24 -19.19
C SER A 34 -17.88 -7.77 -19.36
N ALA A 35 -16.81 -8.46 -19.71
CA ALA A 35 -16.79 -9.91 -19.87
C ALA A 35 -16.89 -10.72 -18.56
N GLY A 36 -16.69 -10.09 -17.39
CA GLY A 36 -17.06 -10.61 -16.07
C GLY A 36 -16.29 -11.82 -15.53
N ARG A 37 -15.38 -12.42 -16.30
CA ARG A 37 -14.57 -13.59 -15.89
C ARG A 37 -13.08 -13.29 -16.03
N SER A 38 -12.35 -13.24 -14.93
CA SER A 38 -10.92 -12.90 -14.93
C SER A 38 -10.05 -13.84 -15.76
N SER A 39 -10.37 -15.13 -15.82
CA SER A 39 -9.67 -16.10 -16.68
C SER A 39 -9.86 -15.77 -18.17
N PHE A 40 -11.04 -15.30 -18.55
CA PHE A 40 -11.33 -14.85 -19.92
C PHE A 40 -10.58 -13.56 -20.24
N ILE A 41 -10.58 -12.60 -19.31
CA ILE A 41 -9.86 -11.33 -19.43
C ILE A 41 -8.36 -11.59 -19.59
N ALA A 42 -7.76 -12.41 -18.73
CA ALA A 42 -6.35 -12.78 -18.82
C ALA A 42 -6.02 -13.50 -20.16
N GLY A 43 -6.94 -14.33 -20.65
CA GLY A 43 -6.86 -14.98 -21.97
C GLY A 43 -6.83 -13.97 -23.10
N LYS A 44 -7.77 -13.02 -23.12
CA LYS A 44 -7.85 -11.96 -24.15
C LYS A 44 -6.64 -11.04 -24.16
N ILE A 45 -6.16 -10.62 -22.99
CA ILE A 45 -4.93 -9.82 -22.87
C ILE A 45 -3.75 -10.59 -23.46
N ARG A 46 -3.66 -11.90 -23.18
CA ARG A 46 -2.62 -12.77 -23.73
C ARG A 46 -2.70 -12.88 -25.25
N GLU A 47 -3.90 -12.99 -25.83
CA GLU A 47 -4.11 -12.97 -27.29
C GLU A 47 -3.64 -11.64 -27.90
N VAL A 48 -4.02 -10.49 -27.32
CA VAL A 48 -3.58 -9.17 -27.80
C VAL A 48 -2.07 -9.03 -27.71
N LEU A 49 -1.45 -9.46 -26.61
CA LEU A 49 0.02 -9.44 -26.48
C LEU A 49 0.69 -10.35 -27.50
N ARG A 50 0.16 -11.56 -27.75
CA ARG A 50 0.66 -12.48 -28.76
C ARG A 50 0.58 -11.88 -30.17
N SER A 51 -0.57 -11.33 -30.55
CA SER A 51 -0.74 -10.73 -31.89
C SER A 51 0.28 -9.62 -32.17
N ARG A 52 0.68 -8.88 -31.14
CA ARG A 52 1.74 -7.87 -31.26
C ARG A 52 3.16 -8.47 -31.32
N LEU A 53 3.36 -9.66 -30.73
CA LEU A 53 4.63 -10.40 -30.78
C LEU A 53 4.80 -11.17 -32.11
N ASP A 54 3.71 -11.73 -32.64
CA ASP A 54 3.72 -12.66 -33.81
C ASP A 54 3.94 -11.96 -35.16
N SER A 55 4.07 -10.63 -35.23
CA SER A 55 4.31 -9.87 -36.46
C SER A 55 5.74 -10.03 -37.01
N GLY A 56 6.34 -11.23 -36.97
CA GLY A 56 7.67 -11.56 -37.48
C GLY A 56 8.70 -11.96 -36.40
N PRO A 57 9.97 -12.21 -36.77
CA PRO A 57 10.97 -12.74 -35.84
C PRO A 57 11.21 -11.82 -34.65
N LEU A 58 11.37 -12.43 -33.48
CA LEU A 58 11.67 -11.75 -32.20
C LEU A 58 13.16 -11.34 -32.21
N THR A 59 13.44 -10.13 -32.63
CA THR A 59 14.76 -9.52 -32.48
C THR A 59 14.87 -8.75 -31.16
N SER A 60 16.10 -8.56 -30.68
CA SER A 60 16.34 -7.77 -29.45
C SER A 60 15.77 -6.36 -29.52
N ASP A 61 15.83 -5.72 -30.71
CA ASP A 61 15.27 -4.37 -30.90
C ASP A 61 13.75 -4.37 -30.90
N LYS A 62 13.10 -5.40 -31.46
CA LYS A 62 11.66 -5.56 -31.41
C LYS A 62 11.19 -5.76 -29.96
N ILE A 63 11.87 -6.62 -29.19
CA ILE A 63 11.59 -6.83 -27.79
C ILE A 63 11.75 -5.52 -26.99
N ARG A 64 12.84 -4.77 -27.24
CA ARG A 64 13.07 -3.48 -26.58
C ARG A 64 11.96 -2.47 -26.88
N LYS A 65 11.57 -2.31 -28.17
CA LYS A 65 10.46 -1.42 -28.56
C LYS A 65 9.13 -1.83 -27.96
N LEU A 66 8.84 -3.14 -27.86
CA LEU A 66 7.62 -3.64 -27.22
C LEU A 66 7.59 -3.35 -25.72
N ILE A 67 8.70 -3.58 -25.00
CA ILE A 67 8.82 -3.29 -23.57
C ILE A 67 8.70 -1.78 -23.29
N GLN A 68 9.20 -0.95 -24.19
CA GLN A 68 9.09 0.51 -24.09
C GLN A 68 7.71 1.06 -24.49
N SER A 69 6.82 0.24 -25.07
CA SER A 69 5.47 0.65 -25.43
C SER A 69 4.59 0.79 -24.16
N PRO A 70 4.07 2.00 -23.83
CA PRO A 70 3.18 2.18 -22.67
C PRO A 70 1.94 1.29 -22.71
N GLN A 71 1.41 1.02 -23.91
CA GLN A 71 0.24 0.16 -24.11
C GLN A 71 0.56 -1.31 -23.79
N VAL A 72 1.74 -1.80 -24.20
CA VAL A 72 2.17 -3.17 -23.86
C VAL A 72 2.43 -3.28 -22.36
N ALA A 73 3.04 -2.27 -21.77
CA ALA A 73 3.25 -2.21 -20.31
C ALA A 73 1.93 -2.25 -19.56
N ALA A 74 0.94 -1.44 -19.93
CA ALA A 74 -0.40 -1.45 -19.32
C ALA A 74 -1.09 -2.81 -19.45
N LEU A 75 -1.04 -3.45 -20.63
CA LEU A 75 -1.58 -4.79 -20.85
C LEU A 75 -0.86 -5.86 -20.01
N CYS A 76 0.45 -5.76 -19.85
CA CYS A 76 1.21 -6.66 -18.98
C CYS A 76 0.82 -6.49 -17.50
N CYS A 77 0.68 -5.25 -17.04
CA CYS A 77 0.22 -4.94 -15.69
C CYS A 77 -1.20 -5.47 -15.45
N LEU A 78 -2.10 -5.25 -16.38
CA LEU A 78 -3.47 -5.75 -16.34
C LEU A 78 -3.49 -7.29 -16.31
N HIS A 79 -2.70 -7.94 -17.17
CA HIS A 79 -2.56 -9.41 -17.18
C HIS A 79 -2.02 -9.94 -15.86
N GLN A 80 -1.00 -9.29 -15.29
CA GLN A 80 -0.44 -9.66 -13.98
C GLN A 80 -1.48 -9.51 -12.89
N PHE A 81 -2.20 -8.39 -12.85
CA PHE A 81 -3.27 -8.16 -11.90
C PHE A 81 -4.31 -9.28 -11.91
N PHE A 82 -4.83 -9.64 -13.08
CA PHE A 82 -5.83 -10.70 -13.20
C PHE A 82 -5.30 -12.10 -12.93
N ASN A 83 -4.01 -12.36 -13.15
CA ASN A 83 -3.40 -13.66 -12.85
C ASN A 83 -3.02 -13.82 -11.38
N THR A 84 -2.71 -12.72 -10.67
CA THR A 84 -2.31 -12.74 -9.27
C THR A 84 -3.49 -12.56 -8.32
N ALA A 85 -4.64 -12.13 -8.84
CA ALA A 85 -5.84 -12.01 -8.04
C ALA A 85 -6.26 -13.38 -7.48
N GLU A 86 -6.44 -13.44 -6.18
CA GLU A 86 -6.77 -14.66 -5.45
C GLU A 86 -8.05 -15.30 -5.98
N GLY A 87 -7.93 -16.57 -6.42
CA GLY A 87 -9.05 -17.31 -7.04
C GLY A 87 -9.48 -16.79 -8.41
N GLY A 88 -8.67 -15.96 -9.07
CA GLY A 88 -8.96 -15.44 -10.41
C GLY A 88 -10.21 -14.56 -10.51
N LYS A 89 -10.70 -14.03 -9.38
CA LYS A 89 -11.90 -13.18 -9.30
C LYS A 89 -11.60 -11.95 -8.44
N PRO A 90 -10.91 -10.94 -9.01
CA PRO A 90 -10.56 -9.73 -8.26
C PRO A 90 -11.77 -8.86 -7.89
N PHE A 91 -12.91 -9.09 -8.57
CA PHE A 91 -14.15 -8.36 -8.35
C PHE A 91 -15.23 -9.26 -7.75
N THR A 92 -16.03 -8.71 -6.86
CA THR A 92 -17.30 -9.32 -6.46
C THR A 92 -18.37 -9.06 -7.53
N GLN A 93 -19.50 -9.77 -7.43
CA GLN A 93 -20.61 -9.54 -8.35
C GLN A 93 -21.25 -8.14 -8.21
N GLU A 94 -21.18 -7.53 -7.03
CA GLU A 94 -21.74 -6.20 -6.76
C GLU A 94 -20.95 -5.11 -7.48
N GLU A 95 -19.63 -5.12 -7.35
CA GLU A 95 -18.73 -4.17 -8.03
C GLU A 95 -18.87 -4.25 -9.55
N LEU A 96 -18.99 -5.47 -10.09
CA LEU A 96 -19.17 -5.69 -11.52
C LEU A 96 -20.56 -5.28 -12.04
N LYS A 97 -21.58 -5.24 -11.18
CA LYS A 97 -22.92 -4.75 -11.55
C LYS A 97 -22.99 -3.23 -11.57
N ASP A 98 -22.13 -2.54 -10.81
CA ASP A 98 -22.09 -1.08 -10.80
C ASP A 98 -21.48 -0.56 -12.11
N GLN A 99 -22.35 -0.05 -12.98
CA GLN A 99 -21.96 0.48 -14.28
C GLN A 99 -21.14 1.76 -14.15
N ILE A 100 -21.39 2.56 -13.11
CA ILE A 100 -20.68 3.83 -12.87
C ILE A 100 -19.24 3.53 -12.45
N PHE A 101 -19.06 2.58 -11.52
CA PHE A 101 -17.73 2.15 -11.09
C PHE A 101 -16.92 1.54 -12.22
N ARG A 102 -17.55 0.67 -13.05
CA ARG A 102 -16.87 0.09 -14.21
C ARG A 102 -16.46 1.13 -15.24
N LYS A 103 -17.32 2.11 -15.51
CA LYS A 103 -17.00 3.22 -16.41
C LYS A 103 -15.85 4.04 -15.84
N TRP A 104 -15.90 4.33 -14.55
CA TRP A 104 -14.82 5.04 -13.85
C TRP A 104 -13.50 4.27 -13.92
N LEU A 105 -13.47 2.99 -13.58
CA LEU A 105 -12.26 2.15 -13.68
C LEU A 105 -11.68 2.10 -15.09
N SER A 106 -12.53 2.07 -16.11
CA SER A 106 -12.06 2.04 -17.51
C SER A 106 -11.42 3.36 -17.96
N SER A 107 -11.83 4.49 -17.35
CA SER A 107 -11.21 5.79 -17.59
C SER A 107 -10.01 6.09 -16.68
N HIS A 108 -9.70 5.18 -15.74
CA HIS A 108 -8.58 5.31 -14.77
C HIS A 108 -7.64 4.09 -14.82
N PRO A 109 -6.96 3.83 -15.96
CA PRO A 109 -6.07 2.68 -16.11
C PRO A 109 -4.88 2.68 -15.14
N GLU A 110 -4.54 3.83 -14.57
CA GLU A 110 -3.52 3.98 -13.53
C GLU A 110 -3.83 3.15 -12.29
N VAL A 111 -5.10 2.90 -11.96
CA VAL A 111 -5.52 2.02 -10.84
C VAL A 111 -4.92 0.62 -11.00
N PHE A 112 -5.06 0.05 -12.19
CA PHE A 112 -4.51 -1.29 -12.48
C PHE A 112 -2.99 -1.30 -12.49
N ASN A 113 -2.37 -0.24 -12.99
CA ASN A 113 -0.91 -0.09 -12.97
C ASN A 113 -0.37 -0.01 -11.55
N MET A 114 -0.98 0.80 -10.70
CA MET A 114 -0.62 0.93 -9.28
C MET A 114 -0.78 -0.40 -8.54
N LEU A 115 -1.89 -1.12 -8.76
CA LEU A 115 -2.11 -2.42 -8.15
C LEU A 115 -1.14 -3.48 -8.64
N ALA A 116 -0.85 -3.53 -9.94
CA ALA A 116 0.10 -4.48 -10.52
C ALA A 116 1.52 -4.29 -9.96
N GLN A 117 1.92 -3.05 -9.72
CA GLN A 117 3.21 -2.72 -9.10
C GLN A 117 3.26 -3.00 -7.59
N SER A 118 2.10 -3.06 -6.95
CA SER A 118 1.98 -3.24 -5.50
C SER A 118 2.02 -4.71 -5.04
N GLY A 119 2.04 -5.65 -5.96
CA GLY A 119 2.02 -7.08 -5.67
C GLY A 119 0.62 -7.70 -5.80
N PRO A 120 0.41 -8.93 -5.33
CA PRO A 120 -0.86 -9.62 -5.49
C PRO A 120 -1.98 -8.90 -4.72
N ALA A 121 -3.04 -8.54 -5.44
CA ALA A 121 -4.27 -8.04 -4.85
C ALA A 121 -5.12 -9.22 -4.39
N GLY A 122 -5.56 -9.21 -3.13
CA GLY A 122 -6.51 -10.18 -2.59
C GLY A 122 -7.93 -9.93 -3.08
N LYS A 123 -8.85 -10.88 -2.83
CA LYS A 123 -10.27 -10.73 -3.19
C LYS A 123 -10.91 -9.48 -2.62
N SER A 124 -10.54 -9.13 -1.40
CA SER A 124 -11.10 -7.99 -0.68
C SER A 124 -10.50 -6.65 -1.09
N THR A 125 -9.40 -6.64 -1.87
CA THR A 125 -8.67 -5.40 -2.20
C THR A 125 -9.57 -4.43 -2.97
N LEU A 126 -10.20 -4.90 -4.04
CA LEU A 126 -11.09 -4.06 -4.84
C LEU A 126 -12.43 -3.82 -4.16
N SER A 127 -12.89 -4.73 -3.33
CA SER A 127 -14.12 -4.53 -2.55
C SER A 127 -13.97 -3.38 -1.56
N VAL A 128 -12.86 -3.32 -0.82
CA VAL A 128 -12.56 -2.19 0.06
C VAL A 128 -12.36 -0.91 -0.73
N PHE A 129 -11.62 -0.97 -1.84
CA PHE A 129 -11.43 0.19 -2.70
C PHE A 129 -12.77 0.72 -3.25
N TYR A 130 -13.67 -0.16 -3.71
CA TYR A 130 -15.00 0.20 -4.18
C TYR A 130 -15.82 0.90 -3.09
N GLN A 131 -15.80 0.38 -1.85
CA GLN A 131 -16.50 1.01 -0.73
C GLN A 131 -15.94 2.41 -0.43
N ILE A 132 -14.61 2.58 -0.43
CA ILE A 132 -13.96 3.88 -0.28
C ILE A 132 -14.36 4.81 -1.43
N TRP A 133 -14.31 4.33 -2.68
CA TRP A 133 -14.68 5.09 -3.87
C TRP A 133 -16.14 5.57 -3.81
N ASN A 134 -17.06 4.70 -3.42
CA ASN A 134 -18.50 4.99 -3.34
C ASN A 134 -18.83 6.00 -2.22
N THR A 135 -18.05 6.04 -1.14
CA THR A 135 -18.27 6.95 0.01
C THR A 135 -17.53 8.28 -0.13
N ASN A 136 -16.70 8.47 -1.17
CA ASN A 136 -15.83 9.64 -1.33
C ASN A 136 -16.06 10.41 -2.64
N ASP A 137 -17.32 10.57 -3.04
CA ASP A 137 -17.76 11.36 -4.21
C ASP A 137 -17.03 11.00 -5.52
N GLN A 138 -16.39 9.84 -5.58
CA GLN A 138 -15.72 9.28 -6.76
C GLN A 138 -14.55 10.13 -7.30
N ASN A 139 -14.09 11.11 -6.51
CA ASN A 139 -13.07 12.07 -6.91
C ASN A 139 -11.86 11.96 -5.97
N PHE A 140 -10.75 11.42 -6.50
CA PHE A 140 -9.50 11.31 -5.79
C PHE A 140 -8.42 12.14 -6.47
N ASN A 141 -7.66 12.87 -5.71
CA ASN A 141 -6.35 13.29 -6.18
C ASN A 141 -5.37 12.08 -6.21
N PRO A 142 -4.23 12.17 -6.90
CA PRO A 142 -3.30 11.03 -7.03
C PRO A 142 -2.83 10.44 -5.70
N ALA A 143 -2.63 11.27 -4.67
CA ALA A 143 -2.20 10.81 -3.35
C ALA A 143 -3.33 10.03 -2.64
N GLU A 144 -4.56 10.53 -2.71
CA GLU A 144 -5.74 9.85 -2.15
C GLU A 144 -6.04 8.54 -2.86
N LEU A 145 -5.90 8.50 -4.19
CA LEU A 145 -6.06 7.27 -4.97
C LEU A 145 -5.06 6.22 -4.53
N SER A 146 -3.78 6.60 -4.41
CA SER A 146 -2.73 5.71 -3.91
C SER A 146 -3.03 5.21 -2.49
N MET A 147 -3.50 6.09 -1.61
CA MET A 147 -3.90 5.78 -0.24
C MET A 147 -5.10 4.82 -0.19
N ALA A 148 -6.14 5.05 -1.00
CA ALA A 148 -7.33 4.20 -1.07
C ALA A 148 -6.99 2.78 -1.56
N LEU A 149 -6.14 2.67 -2.58
CA LEU A 149 -5.63 1.38 -3.06
C LEU A 149 -4.77 0.69 -1.98
N GLY A 150 -3.94 1.44 -1.26
CA GLY A 150 -3.14 0.94 -0.14
C GLY A 150 -4.00 0.37 0.99
N ALA A 151 -5.13 1.00 1.31
CA ALA A 151 -6.11 0.48 2.27
C ALA A 151 -6.71 -0.85 1.79
N GLY A 152 -7.04 -0.96 0.51
CA GLY A 152 -7.48 -2.22 -0.09
C GLY A 152 -6.46 -3.35 0.01
N LEU A 153 -5.17 -3.05 -0.15
CA LEU A 153 -4.09 -4.05 -0.08
C LEU A 153 -3.92 -4.71 1.30
N VAL A 154 -4.48 -4.13 2.36
CA VAL A 154 -4.43 -4.69 3.72
C VAL A 154 -5.75 -5.34 4.15
N ALA A 155 -6.71 -5.45 3.25
CA ALA A 155 -8.03 -6.04 3.51
C ALA A 155 -8.01 -7.56 3.84
N ASN A 156 -6.86 -8.20 3.68
CA ASN A 156 -6.62 -9.57 4.14
C ASN A 156 -6.14 -9.64 5.60
N ILE A 157 -5.86 -8.51 6.23
CA ILE A 157 -5.33 -8.41 7.61
C ILE A 157 -6.36 -7.76 8.54
N PHE A 158 -7.12 -6.79 8.03
CA PHE A 158 -8.10 -6.00 8.75
C PHE A 158 -9.49 -6.16 8.14
N SER A 159 -10.53 -5.86 8.91
CA SER A 159 -11.89 -5.80 8.37
C SER A 159 -12.02 -4.64 7.36
N PRO A 160 -13.01 -4.69 6.45
CA PRO A 160 -13.29 -3.57 5.55
C PRO A 160 -13.50 -2.25 6.29
N GLU A 161 -14.21 -2.28 7.42
CA GLU A 161 -14.51 -1.11 8.25
C GLU A 161 -13.22 -0.50 8.83
N GLU A 162 -12.29 -1.34 9.30
CA GLU A 162 -10.99 -0.89 9.80
C GLU A 162 -10.13 -0.29 8.68
N CYS A 163 -10.13 -0.88 7.48
CA CYS A 163 -9.42 -0.35 6.32
C CYS A 163 -9.96 1.03 5.93
N ILE A 164 -11.28 1.19 5.87
CA ILE A 164 -11.95 2.47 5.55
C ILE A 164 -11.68 3.51 6.64
N ALA A 165 -11.75 3.11 7.91
CA ALA A 165 -11.48 4.00 9.02
C ALA A 165 -10.02 4.51 9.02
N LYS A 166 -9.05 3.64 8.71
CA LYS A 166 -7.64 4.03 8.53
C LYS A 166 -7.47 4.96 7.33
N PHE A 167 -8.09 4.67 6.19
CA PHE A 167 -8.08 5.56 5.03
C PHE A 167 -8.58 6.97 5.41
N ASN A 168 -9.76 7.06 6.03
CA ASN A 168 -10.35 8.33 6.44
C ASN A 168 -9.46 9.09 7.42
N PHE A 169 -8.84 8.40 8.38
CA PHE A 169 -7.90 8.99 9.33
C PHE A 169 -6.70 9.64 8.62
N TYR A 170 -6.07 8.92 7.69
CA TYR A 170 -4.88 9.44 7.00
C TYR A 170 -5.24 10.49 5.96
N ARG A 171 -6.38 10.39 5.28
CA ARG A 171 -6.89 11.44 4.39
C ARG A 171 -7.11 12.74 5.16
N ASP A 172 -7.81 12.68 6.30
CA ASP A 172 -8.01 13.84 7.17
C ASP A 172 -6.67 14.38 7.70
N SER A 173 -5.78 13.50 8.10
CA SER A 173 -4.43 13.88 8.53
C SER A 173 -3.62 14.56 7.43
N HIS A 174 -3.79 14.13 6.17
CA HIS A 174 -3.15 14.75 5.01
C HIS A 174 -3.72 16.14 4.73
N HIS A 175 -5.03 16.29 4.69
CA HIS A 175 -5.70 17.58 4.48
C HIS A 175 -5.34 18.63 5.54
N HIS A 176 -5.05 18.21 6.76
CA HIS A 176 -4.65 19.09 7.86
C HIS A 176 -3.13 19.16 8.08
N ALA A 177 -2.31 18.76 7.09
CA ALA A 177 -0.85 18.77 7.16
C ALA A 177 -0.27 18.06 8.40
N ARG A 178 -0.96 17.02 8.91
CA ARG A 178 -0.48 16.21 10.03
C ARG A 178 0.45 15.07 9.61
N CYS A 179 0.42 14.68 8.33
CA CYS A 179 1.40 13.80 7.71
C CYS A 179 2.66 14.58 7.31
N TYR A 180 3.76 13.87 7.11
CA TYR A 180 4.92 14.46 6.48
C TYR A 180 4.71 14.59 4.96
N PRO A 181 5.37 15.57 4.27
CA PRO A 181 5.17 15.82 2.85
C PRO A 181 5.42 14.61 1.95
N GLN A 182 6.32 13.70 2.33
CA GLN A 182 6.59 12.47 1.60
C GLN A 182 5.36 11.57 1.42
N ALA A 183 4.35 11.71 2.28
CA ALA A 183 3.10 10.95 2.18
C ALA A 183 2.35 11.21 0.86
N GLU A 184 2.54 12.38 0.24
CA GLU A 184 1.90 12.75 -1.04
C GLU A 184 2.38 11.90 -2.23
N THR A 185 3.58 11.34 -2.14
CA THR A 185 4.22 10.60 -3.24
C THR A 185 4.27 9.08 -3.01
N LEU A 186 3.63 8.59 -1.94
CA LEU A 186 3.65 7.18 -1.62
C LEU A 186 2.84 6.36 -2.64
N GLN A 187 3.42 5.23 -3.04
CA GLN A 187 2.74 4.23 -3.84
C GLN A 187 1.77 3.39 -2.98
N PRO A 188 0.77 2.70 -3.57
CA PRO A 188 -0.19 1.91 -2.79
C PRO A 188 0.46 0.86 -1.88
N TRP A 189 1.53 0.19 -2.32
CA TRP A 189 2.24 -0.78 -1.48
C TRP A 189 2.94 -0.13 -0.28
N GLU A 190 3.38 1.14 -0.40
CA GLU A 190 3.97 1.90 0.69
C GLU A 190 2.89 2.31 1.71
N TRP A 191 1.72 2.75 1.23
CA TRP A 191 0.56 2.97 2.08
C TRP A 191 0.12 1.68 2.78
N ALA A 192 0.18 0.54 2.11
CA ALA A 192 -0.10 -0.74 2.75
C ALA A 192 0.84 -1.02 3.93
N ILE A 193 2.12 -0.60 3.87
CA ILE A 193 3.04 -0.69 5.01
C ILE A 193 2.61 0.23 6.16
N VAL A 194 2.17 1.45 5.85
CA VAL A 194 1.64 2.40 6.84
C VAL A 194 0.40 1.80 7.52
N PHE A 195 -0.55 1.27 6.76
CA PHE A 195 -1.80 0.70 7.27
C PHE A 195 -1.63 -0.62 8.06
N ARG A 196 -0.58 -1.39 7.79
CA ARG A 196 -0.29 -2.65 8.50
C ARG A 196 0.05 -2.47 9.98
N GLY A 197 0.25 -1.24 10.44
CA GLY A 197 0.42 -0.96 11.85
C GLY A 197 -0.77 -1.44 12.67
N LYS A 198 -0.47 -2.01 13.84
CA LYS A 198 -1.50 -2.50 14.79
C LYS A 198 -1.99 -1.39 15.73
N GLU A 199 -1.49 -0.19 15.57
CA GLU A 199 -1.89 0.97 16.35
C GLU A 199 -3.37 1.30 16.06
N GLY A 200 -4.13 1.54 17.11
CA GLY A 200 -5.50 2.08 16.99
C GLY A 200 -5.47 3.54 16.51
N LEU A 201 -6.59 4.01 15.95
CA LEU A 201 -6.67 5.39 15.42
C LEU A 201 -6.45 6.45 16.50
N GLU A 202 -6.95 6.20 17.71
CA GLU A 202 -6.74 7.09 18.88
C GLU A 202 -5.25 7.17 19.26
N ASP A 203 -4.53 6.05 19.21
CA ASP A 203 -3.10 5.99 19.50
C ASP A 203 -2.29 6.71 18.43
N LEU A 204 -2.66 6.56 17.15
CA LEU A 204 -2.06 7.32 16.04
C LEU A 204 -2.33 8.82 16.16
N ALA A 205 -3.56 9.22 16.52
CA ALA A 205 -3.91 10.63 16.74
C ALA A 205 -3.12 11.23 17.92
N TRP A 206 -3.03 10.48 19.02
CA TRP A 206 -2.19 10.89 20.15
C TRP A 206 -0.73 11.07 19.74
N ALA A 207 -0.18 10.14 18.96
CA ALA A 207 1.21 10.22 18.48
C ALA A 207 1.44 11.44 17.59
N GLN A 208 0.50 11.78 16.70
CA GLN A 208 0.57 12.99 15.89
C GLN A 208 0.64 14.25 16.75
N GLN A 209 -0.20 14.36 17.77
CA GLN A 209 -0.21 15.49 18.72
C GLN A 209 1.10 15.55 19.53
N PHE A 210 1.55 14.40 20.02
CA PHE A 210 2.81 14.29 20.77
C PHE A 210 4.02 14.74 19.96
N ILE A 211 4.07 14.41 18.66
CA ILE A 211 5.16 14.82 17.76
C ILE A 211 5.05 16.30 17.39
N ALA A 212 3.83 16.83 17.19
CA ALA A 212 3.61 18.20 16.73
C ALA A 212 4.32 19.25 17.62
N GLY A 213 4.29 19.05 18.95
CA GLY A 213 4.97 19.90 19.91
C GLY A 213 6.51 19.85 19.87
N LYS A 214 7.12 18.89 19.16
CA LYS A 214 8.56 18.64 19.19
C LYS A 214 9.35 19.17 17.99
N LYS A 215 8.67 19.73 16.98
CA LYS A 215 9.26 20.35 15.77
C LYS A 215 10.33 19.48 15.09
N ILE A 216 10.08 18.17 14.96
CA ILE A 216 11.03 17.23 14.35
C ILE A 216 10.84 17.25 12.84
N ARG A 217 11.91 17.58 12.12
CA ARG A 217 11.94 17.55 10.66
C ARG A 217 11.87 16.12 10.13
N PRO A 218 11.20 15.87 8.96
CA PRO A 218 11.00 14.53 8.40
C PRO A 218 12.29 13.70 8.30
N GLU A 219 13.38 14.28 7.79
CA GLU A 219 14.66 13.61 7.59
C GLU A 219 15.37 13.20 8.91
N LYS A 220 14.92 13.72 10.04
CA LYS A 220 15.42 13.37 11.36
C LYS A 220 14.50 12.42 12.14
N ALA A 221 13.32 12.13 11.61
CA ALA A 221 12.30 11.34 12.32
C ALA A 221 12.82 9.95 12.72
N GLY A 222 13.41 9.21 11.77
CA GLY A 222 13.94 7.87 12.02
C GLY A 222 15.02 7.80 13.10
N SER A 223 15.83 8.85 13.26
CA SER A 223 16.86 8.92 14.32
C SER A 223 16.33 9.47 15.64
N ARG A 224 15.25 10.27 15.64
CA ARG A 224 14.72 10.94 16.83
C ARG A 224 13.64 10.14 17.54
N PHE A 225 12.77 9.45 16.81
CA PHE A 225 11.62 8.75 17.41
C PHE A 225 12.02 7.60 18.34
N PRO A 226 13.09 6.82 18.10
CA PRO A 226 13.56 5.86 19.09
C PRO A 226 13.83 6.46 20.47
N GLY A 227 14.33 7.71 20.50
CA GLY A 227 14.62 8.44 21.74
C GLY A 227 13.39 8.83 22.56
N PHE A 228 12.16 8.68 22.03
CA PHE A 228 10.94 8.87 22.82
C PHE A 228 10.63 7.70 23.74
N ILE A 229 11.28 6.57 23.55
CA ILE A 229 11.01 5.32 24.25
C ILE A 229 12.21 5.00 25.14
N PRO A 230 12.07 5.14 26.47
CA PRO A 230 13.18 4.87 27.38
C PRO A 230 13.64 3.39 27.25
N TYR A 231 14.95 3.17 27.13
CA TYR A 231 15.49 1.83 27.09
C TYR A 231 15.57 1.29 28.52
N ARG A 232 14.68 0.36 28.87
CA ARG A 232 14.53 -0.19 30.23
C ARG A 232 14.41 -1.70 30.21
N LYS A 233 15.21 -2.37 31.07
CA LYS A 233 15.11 -3.83 31.30
C LYS A 233 14.12 -4.18 32.42
N LYS A 234 13.84 -3.23 33.31
CA LYS A 234 12.85 -3.33 34.40
C LYS A 234 12.02 -2.06 34.46
N ASN A 235 10.75 -2.20 34.83
CA ASN A 235 9.89 -1.04 35.13
C ASN A 235 10.15 -0.50 36.54
N ASP A 236 9.44 0.56 36.92
CA ASP A 236 9.63 1.24 38.22
C ASP A 236 9.27 0.35 39.43
N LYS A 237 8.53 -0.76 39.21
CA LYS A 237 8.23 -1.79 40.21
C LYS A 237 9.26 -2.93 40.23
N GLY A 238 10.36 -2.82 39.47
CA GLY A 238 11.39 -3.84 39.39
C GLY A 238 11.01 -5.05 38.49
N ILE A 239 9.85 -5.05 37.84
CA ILE A 239 9.37 -6.14 36.97
C ILE A 239 10.19 -6.14 35.67
N SER A 240 10.75 -7.31 35.33
CA SER A 240 11.54 -7.47 34.10
C SER A 240 10.69 -7.34 32.85
N VAL A 241 11.24 -6.77 31.77
CA VAL A 241 10.62 -6.71 30.46
C VAL A 241 10.29 -8.11 29.89
N HIS A 242 10.99 -9.15 30.32
CA HIS A 242 10.71 -10.55 29.97
C HIS A 242 9.42 -11.09 30.60
N ALA A 243 8.85 -10.39 31.57
CA ALA A 243 7.55 -10.76 32.15
C ALA A 243 6.36 -10.36 31.24
N GLY A 244 6.63 -9.86 30.03
CA GLY A 244 5.59 -9.56 29.04
C GLY A 244 4.63 -8.49 29.49
N SER A 245 3.30 -8.80 29.52
CA SER A 245 2.26 -7.83 29.89
C SER A 245 2.39 -7.29 31.31
N ALA A 246 2.95 -8.08 32.25
CA ALA A 246 3.17 -7.64 33.63
C ALA A 246 4.14 -6.45 33.71
N PHE A 247 5.12 -6.35 32.81
CA PHE A 247 6.00 -5.18 32.71
C PHE A 247 5.20 -3.90 32.46
N TYR A 248 4.10 -3.98 31.73
CA TYR A 248 3.20 -2.88 31.38
C TYR A 248 1.95 -2.82 32.27
N ASP A 249 1.99 -3.40 33.46
CA ASP A 249 0.85 -3.48 34.39
C ASP A 249 -0.42 -4.04 33.74
N HIS A 250 -0.27 -5.00 32.82
CA HIS A 250 -1.34 -5.62 32.02
C HIS A 250 -2.17 -4.63 31.17
N LYS A 251 -1.67 -3.41 30.95
CA LYS A 251 -2.33 -2.42 30.09
C LYS A 251 -2.19 -2.78 28.61
N PRO A 252 -3.16 -2.39 27.77
CA PRO A 252 -3.03 -2.50 26.32
C PRO A 252 -1.78 -1.76 25.81
N ILE A 253 -1.05 -2.39 24.91
CA ILE A 253 0.17 -1.80 24.34
C ILE A 253 -0.23 -0.67 23.38
N THR A 254 0.21 0.56 23.67
CA THR A 254 0.04 1.76 22.85
C THR A 254 1.37 2.48 22.68
N LEU A 255 1.44 3.43 21.76
CA LEU A 255 2.62 4.30 21.59
C LEU A 255 2.84 5.15 22.84
N LYS A 256 1.75 5.63 23.45
CA LYS A 256 1.79 6.32 24.74
C LYS A 256 2.43 5.46 25.82
N LEU A 257 1.98 4.21 25.93
CA LEU A 257 2.50 3.28 26.93
C LEU A 257 4.00 3.02 26.73
N TYR A 258 4.47 2.89 25.47
CA TYR A 258 5.89 2.78 25.18
C TYR A 258 6.69 4.00 25.65
N THR A 259 6.14 5.22 25.56
CA THR A 259 6.85 6.42 26.06
C THR A 259 6.91 6.49 27.58
N GLU A 260 5.92 5.94 28.26
CA GLU A 260 5.84 5.95 29.73
C GLU A 260 6.70 4.83 30.35
N TYR A 261 6.52 3.61 29.90
CA TYR A 261 7.18 2.41 30.47
C TYR A 261 8.53 2.12 29.83
N GLY A 262 8.71 2.49 28.57
CA GLY A 262 9.87 2.09 27.82
C GLY A 262 9.89 0.60 27.45
N GLY A 263 11.08 0.04 27.36
CA GLY A 263 11.33 -1.36 27.05
C GLY A 263 12.68 -1.57 26.41
N VAL A 264 12.92 -2.77 25.88
CA VAL A 264 14.16 -3.09 25.15
C VAL A 264 13.99 -2.87 23.64
N CYS A 265 14.94 -3.31 22.85
CA CYS A 265 14.98 -3.11 21.39
C CYS A 265 13.64 -3.37 20.67
N GLY A 266 12.86 -4.38 21.09
CA GLY A 266 11.54 -4.67 20.52
C GLY A 266 10.52 -3.56 20.75
N ALA A 267 10.45 -2.96 21.93
CA ALA A 267 9.57 -1.84 22.23
C ALA A 267 10.02 -0.58 21.48
N VAL A 268 11.33 -0.29 21.51
CA VAL A 268 11.91 0.85 20.81
C VAL A 268 11.63 0.77 19.30
N SER A 269 11.85 -0.39 18.67
CA SER A 269 11.64 -0.56 17.24
C SER A 269 10.16 -0.46 16.83
N LYS A 270 9.27 -1.10 17.60
CA LYS A 270 7.81 -1.04 17.36
C LYS A 270 7.28 0.37 17.55
N GLY A 271 7.65 1.01 18.64
CA GLY A 271 7.19 2.37 18.93
C GLY A 271 7.73 3.39 17.92
N ALA A 272 9.03 3.34 17.58
CA ALA A 272 9.60 4.21 16.56
C ALA A 272 8.90 4.04 15.19
N ALA A 273 8.65 2.79 14.77
CA ALA A 273 7.89 2.51 13.55
C ALA A 273 6.45 3.03 13.64
N GLY A 274 5.79 2.90 14.79
CA GLY A 274 4.45 3.44 15.03
C GLY A 274 4.40 4.97 14.95
N PHE A 275 5.36 5.66 15.55
CA PHE A 275 5.49 7.13 15.43
C PHE A 275 5.73 7.56 13.97
N LEU A 276 6.54 6.84 13.20
CA LEU A 276 6.73 7.10 11.78
C LEU A 276 5.44 6.90 11.01
N ARG A 277 4.74 5.78 11.22
CA ARG A 277 3.44 5.52 10.58
C ARG A 277 2.41 6.57 10.93
N SER A 278 2.35 7.07 12.17
CA SER A 278 1.41 8.15 12.51
C SER A 278 1.61 9.42 11.67
N LYS A 279 2.80 9.60 11.11
CA LYS A 279 3.15 10.71 10.19
C LYS A 279 3.03 10.33 8.71
N GLY A 280 2.44 9.18 8.37
CA GLY A 280 2.32 8.69 7.00
C GLY A 280 3.65 8.19 6.41
N VAL A 281 4.62 7.80 7.23
CA VAL A 281 5.90 7.27 6.77
C VAL A 281 5.88 5.74 6.80
N PRO A 282 6.13 5.05 5.68
CA PRO A 282 6.27 3.60 5.68
C PRO A 282 7.39 3.16 6.61
N ALA A 283 7.04 2.40 7.64
CA ALA A 283 8.00 1.90 8.62
C ALA A 283 7.58 0.54 9.17
N TYR A 284 8.54 -0.34 9.35
CA TYR A 284 8.29 -1.70 9.82
C TYR A 284 9.39 -2.19 10.78
N PRO A 285 9.01 -2.76 11.95
CA PRO A 285 9.97 -3.37 12.85
C PRO A 285 10.46 -4.69 12.25
N ILE A 286 11.78 -4.93 12.28
CA ILE A 286 12.42 -6.15 11.79
C ILE A 286 13.15 -6.87 12.91
N GLY A 287 12.99 -8.20 12.95
CA GLY A 287 13.72 -9.06 13.88
C GLY A 287 15.07 -9.47 13.28
N GLN A 288 16.07 -9.51 14.14
CA GLN A 288 17.39 -10.10 13.88
C GLN A 288 17.68 -11.11 15.00
N PRO A 289 18.60 -12.07 14.81
CA PRO A 289 19.01 -12.95 15.90
C PRO A 289 19.48 -12.15 17.14
N GLY A 290 18.73 -12.25 18.24
CA GLY A 290 19.04 -11.54 19.49
C GLY A 290 18.75 -10.04 19.51
N HIS A 291 18.21 -9.44 18.43
CA HIS A 291 17.95 -8.01 18.35
C HIS A 291 16.69 -7.67 17.52
N CYS A 292 16.14 -6.49 17.77
CA CYS A 292 15.10 -5.88 16.93
C CYS A 292 15.58 -4.52 16.43
N ALA A 293 15.32 -4.25 15.15
CA ALA A 293 15.53 -2.97 14.50
C ALA A 293 14.22 -2.53 13.81
N PHE A 294 14.24 -1.44 13.07
CA PHE A 294 13.16 -1.06 12.16
C PHE A 294 13.75 -0.45 10.90
N VAL A 295 12.99 -0.57 9.81
CA VAL A 295 13.27 0.07 8.53
C VAL A 295 12.21 1.14 8.27
N TRP A 296 12.57 2.17 7.54
CA TRP A 296 11.68 3.25 7.15
C TRP A 296 12.16 3.89 5.85
N LYS A 297 11.26 4.60 5.15
CA LYS A 297 11.54 5.32 3.91
C LYS A 297 11.84 6.79 4.16
#